data_47a8d79774ee16950716784722731632
#
_entry.id   47a8d79774ee16950716784722731632
#
_cell.length_a   1.000
_cell.length_b   1.000
_cell.length_c   1.000
_cell.angle_alpha   90.00
_cell.angle_beta   90.00
_cell.angle_gamma   90.00
#
_symmetry.space_group_name_H-M   'P 1'
#
loop_
_entity.id
_entity.type
_entity.pdbx_description
1 polymer ?
#
loop_
_entity_poly.entity_id
_entity_poly.type
_entity_poly.pdbx_seq_one_letter_code
_entity_poly.pdbx_strand_id
1 'polypeptide(L)'
;GLALAARVLERLEAQGHDHVLADAALADTLPVLEGLSHLCYLVEAARRERPVSGLELETQAEVDKLALCLLRRWPVPADDFGRLVDRIFCQWRLLPGLCAPLRERYQTANRVALNFVRRLERPVRAGQLGGLRRVLRRFWGADMAGKLELAGA
;
A
#
# COMPACT_ATOMS: atom_id res chain seq x y z
N GLY A 1 -17.57 -6.15 -2.92
CA GLY A 1 -17.87 -4.94 -2.15
C GLY A 1 -16.93 -4.82 -0.95
N LEU A 2 -16.57 -3.60 -0.57
CA LEU A 2 -15.79 -3.34 0.63
C LEU A 2 -16.67 -3.58 1.86
N ALA A 3 -16.38 -4.62 2.64
CA ALA A 3 -17.03 -4.89 3.91
C ALA A 3 -16.06 -4.59 5.05
N LEU A 4 -16.32 -3.54 5.80
CA LEU A 4 -15.58 -3.20 7.01
C LEU A 4 -16.40 -3.55 8.24
N ALA A 5 -15.74 -4.09 9.28
CA ALA A 5 -16.41 -4.31 10.55
C ALA A 5 -16.83 -2.96 11.17
N ALA A 6 -18.09 -2.82 11.59
CA ALA A 6 -18.62 -1.57 12.15
C ALA A 6 -17.73 -1.02 13.28
N ARG A 7 -17.25 -1.89 14.17
CA ARG A 7 -16.31 -1.53 15.25
C ARG A 7 -14.99 -0.91 14.78
N VAL A 8 -14.53 -1.22 13.55
CA VAL A 8 -13.31 -0.60 12.98
C VAL A 8 -13.62 0.82 12.58
N LEU A 9 -14.75 1.05 11.92
CA LEU A 9 -15.21 2.39 11.54
C LEU A 9 -15.43 3.26 12.78
N GLU A 10 -16.12 2.75 13.78
CA GLU A 10 -16.36 3.46 15.06
C GLU A 10 -15.05 3.89 15.73
N ARG A 11 -14.02 3.00 15.75
CA ARG A 11 -12.71 3.35 16.32
C ARG A 11 -12.00 4.42 15.51
N LEU A 12 -12.04 4.34 14.17
CA LEU A 12 -11.40 5.32 13.29
C LEU A 12 -12.10 6.69 13.38
N GLU A 13 -13.42 6.72 13.47
CA GLU A 13 -14.21 7.94 13.67
C GLU A 13 -13.87 8.60 15.02
N ALA A 14 -13.75 7.80 16.08
CA ALA A 14 -13.42 8.29 17.42
C ALA A 14 -11.99 8.87 17.52
N GLN A 15 -11.05 8.45 16.66
CA GLN A 15 -9.66 8.93 16.66
C GLN A 15 -9.48 10.29 15.98
N GLY A 16 -10.45 10.74 15.18
CA GLY A 16 -10.35 11.95 14.39
C GLY A 16 -9.39 11.84 13.21
N HIS A 17 -9.57 12.71 12.21
CA HIS A 17 -8.87 12.64 10.92
C HIS A 17 -7.34 12.74 11.01
N ASP A 18 -6.83 13.47 11.99
CA ASP A 18 -5.39 13.70 12.12
C ASP A 18 -4.61 12.50 12.64
N HIS A 19 -5.28 11.56 13.31
CA HIS A 19 -4.65 10.40 13.94
C HIS A 19 -4.80 9.09 13.16
N VAL A 20 -5.62 9.06 12.11
CA VAL A 20 -5.93 7.83 11.35
C VAL A 20 -4.68 7.13 10.80
N LEU A 21 -3.64 7.88 10.41
CA LEU A 21 -2.36 7.33 9.95
C LEU A 21 -1.25 7.37 11.00
N ALA A 22 -1.59 7.66 12.27
CA ALA A 22 -0.65 7.53 13.38
C ALA A 22 -0.34 6.04 13.65
N ASP A 23 0.82 5.77 14.25
CA ASP A 23 1.27 4.40 14.49
C ASP A 23 0.29 3.57 15.31
N ALA A 24 -0.39 4.15 16.27
CA ALA A 24 -1.37 3.47 17.09
C ALA A 24 -2.62 3.00 16.29
N ALA A 25 -2.99 3.74 15.25
CA ALA A 25 -4.17 3.47 14.44
C ALA A 25 -3.89 2.61 13.20
N LEU A 26 -2.63 2.38 12.82
CA LEU A 26 -2.27 1.72 11.56
C LEU A 26 -2.93 0.34 11.40
N ALA A 27 -3.01 -0.46 12.45
CA ALA A 27 -3.60 -1.80 12.38
C ALA A 27 -5.08 -1.77 11.93
N ASP A 28 -5.83 -0.75 12.34
CA ASP A 28 -7.23 -0.56 11.94
C ASP A 28 -7.35 0.17 10.60
N THR A 29 -6.40 1.03 10.27
CA THR A 29 -6.42 1.86 9.07
C THR A 29 -5.98 1.11 7.81
N LEU A 30 -4.97 0.23 7.90
CA LEU A 30 -4.42 -0.46 6.73
C LEU A 30 -5.46 -1.26 5.93
N PRO A 31 -6.41 -2.01 6.55
CA PRO A 31 -7.47 -2.68 5.78
C PRO A 31 -8.42 -1.71 5.06
N VAL A 32 -8.65 -0.54 5.63
CA VAL A 32 -9.48 0.50 4.99
C VAL A 32 -8.76 1.08 3.78
N LEU A 33 -7.46 1.38 3.92
CA LEU A 33 -6.65 1.88 2.82
C LEU A 33 -6.55 0.86 1.68
N GLU A 34 -6.42 -0.44 2.01
CA GLU A 34 -6.44 -1.52 1.02
C GLU A 34 -7.73 -1.52 0.20
N GLY A 35 -8.88 -1.47 0.87
CA GLY A 35 -10.17 -1.43 0.19
C GLY A 35 -10.37 -0.17 -0.66
N LEU A 36 -9.94 1.00 -0.18
CA LEU A 36 -9.98 2.25 -0.94
C LEU A 36 -9.04 2.20 -2.15
N SER A 37 -7.83 1.67 -1.98
CA SER A 37 -6.87 1.46 -3.08
C SER A 37 -7.48 0.58 -4.16
N HIS A 38 -8.06 -0.57 -3.79
CA HIS A 38 -8.75 -1.46 -4.72
C HIS A 38 -9.84 -0.73 -5.50
N LEU A 39 -10.71 0.03 -4.81
CA LEU A 39 -11.78 0.77 -5.46
C LEU A 39 -11.23 1.79 -6.47
N CYS A 40 -10.30 2.63 -6.05
CA CYS A 40 -9.71 3.66 -6.91
C CYS A 40 -8.99 3.04 -8.12
N TYR A 41 -8.23 1.97 -7.90
CA TYR A 41 -7.48 1.32 -8.96
C TYR A 41 -8.38 0.63 -9.99
N LEU A 42 -9.44 -0.04 -9.54
CA LEU A 42 -10.43 -0.68 -10.43
C LEU A 42 -11.22 0.36 -11.23
N VAL A 43 -11.62 1.48 -10.62
CA VAL A 43 -12.29 2.57 -11.35
C VAL A 43 -11.40 3.15 -12.44
N GLU A 44 -10.12 3.37 -12.15
CA GLU A 44 -9.19 3.90 -13.15
C GLU A 44 -8.88 2.89 -14.26
N ALA A 45 -8.75 1.61 -13.91
CA ALA A 45 -8.56 0.55 -14.88
C ALA A 45 -9.79 0.39 -15.81
N ALA A 46 -11.00 0.47 -15.24
CA ALA A 46 -12.24 0.44 -16.01
C ALA A 46 -12.36 1.63 -16.99
N ARG A 47 -11.95 2.84 -16.55
CA ARG A 47 -11.92 4.01 -17.45
C ARG A 47 -10.95 3.83 -18.62
N ARG A 48 -9.94 3.02 -18.46
CA ARG A 48 -8.93 2.72 -19.49
C ARG A 48 -9.23 1.41 -20.24
N GLU A 49 -10.38 0.79 -19.97
CA GLU A 49 -10.78 -0.50 -20.54
C GLU A 49 -9.69 -1.58 -20.38
N ARG A 50 -8.96 -1.53 -19.26
CA ARG A 50 -7.81 -2.41 -19.00
C ARG A 50 -8.18 -3.50 -17.99
N PRO A 51 -7.89 -4.78 -18.29
CA PRO A 51 -8.05 -5.85 -17.31
C PRO A 51 -7.04 -5.71 -16.18
N VAL A 52 -7.43 -6.10 -14.96
CA VAL A 52 -6.59 -6.09 -13.76
C VAL A 52 -6.61 -7.48 -13.15
N SER A 53 -5.43 -8.05 -12.90
CA SER A 53 -5.31 -9.30 -12.17
C SER A 53 -5.44 -9.09 -10.66
N GLY A 54 -5.87 -10.13 -9.94
CA GLY A 54 -5.91 -10.06 -8.47
C GLY A 54 -4.54 -9.79 -7.86
N LEU A 55 -3.46 -10.33 -8.44
CA LEU A 55 -2.10 -10.07 -7.96
C LEU A 55 -1.70 -8.60 -8.14
N GLU A 56 -2.06 -8.01 -9.28
CA GLU A 56 -1.79 -6.60 -9.56
C GLU A 56 -2.51 -5.69 -8.56
N LEU A 57 -3.77 -6.01 -8.27
CA LEU A 57 -4.61 -5.26 -7.34
C LEU A 57 -4.02 -5.27 -5.92
N GLU A 58 -3.66 -6.45 -5.41
CA GLU A 58 -3.03 -6.60 -4.09
C GLU A 58 -1.66 -5.90 -4.04
N THR A 59 -0.85 -6.05 -5.10
CA THR A 59 0.47 -5.40 -5.17
C THR A 59 0.36 -3.88 -5.12
N GLN A 60 -0.64 -3.31 -5.82
CA GLN A 60 -0.89 -1.87 -5.78
C GLN A 60 -1.31 -1.42 -4.39
N ALA A 61 -2.23 -2.14 -3.75
CA ALA A 61 -2.72 -1.79 -2.42
C ALA A 61 -1.61 -1.80 -1.37
N GLU A 62 -0.68 -2.76 -1.44
CA GLU A 62 0.48 -2.79 -0.54
C GLU A 62 1.36 -1.55 -0.68
N VAL A 63 1.61 -1.09 -1.92
CA VAL A 63 2.39 0.14 -2.16
C VAL A 63 1.63 1.38 -1.70
N ASP A 64 0.32 1.45 -1.93
CA ASP A 64 -0.51 2.60 -1.57
C ASP A 64 -0.61 2.78 -0.05
N LYS A 65 -0.64 1.71 0.72
CA LYS A 65 -0.57 1.77 2.19
C LYS A 65 0.65 2.56 2.66
N LEU A 66 1.84 2.23 2.16
CA LEU A 66 3.06 2.98 2.49
C LEU A 66 3.06 4.39 1.91
N ALA A 67 2.64 4.55 0.65
CA ALA A 67 2.63 5.85 -0.02
C ALA A 67 1.79 6.88 0.74
N LEU A 68 0.61 6.50 1.21
CA LEU A 68 -0.26 7.37 1.99
C LEU A 68 0.35 7.73 3.35
N CYS A 69 0.98 6.76 4.03
CA CYS A 69 1.71 7.03 5.27
C CYS A 69 2.87 8.02 5.07
N LEU A 70 3.65 7.86 3.98
CA LEU A 70 4.75 8.76 3.65
C LEU A 70 4.26 10.17 3.30
N LEU A 71 3.24 10.27 2.45
CA LEU A 71 2.70 11.56 2.01
C LEU A 71 2.07 12.35 3.15
N ARG A 72 1.38 11.67 4.08
CA ARG A 72 0.76 12.31 5.25
C ARG A 72 1.81 12.84 6.24
N ARG A 73 2.94 12.13 6.38
CA ARG A 73 4.00 12.45 7.35
C ARG A 73 5.14 13.27 6.75
N TRP A 74 5.00 13.71 5.49
CA TRP A 74 6.07 14.40 4.79
C TRP A 74 6.45 15.75 5.45
N PRO A 75 7.75 16.10 5.62
CA PRO A 75 8.93 15.27 5.31
C PRO A 75 9.14 14.12 6.32
N VAL A 76 9.57 12.96 5.83
CA VAL A 76 9.74 11.74 6.64
C VAL A 76 11.22 11.59 7.04
N PRO A 77 11.56 11.53 8.33
CA PRO A 77 12.89 11.17 8.78
C PRO A 77 13.31 9.78 8.27
N ALA A 78 14.60 9.61 8.00
CA ALA A 78 15.11 8.35 7.41
C ALA A 78 14.78 7.12 8.28
N ASP A 79 14.88 7.24 9.60
CA ASP A 79 14.57 6.16 10.53
C ASP A 79 13.06 5.83 10.55
N ASP A 80 12.20 6.82 10.33
CA ASP A 80 10.76 6.62 10.25
C ASP A 80 10.37 5.86 8.99
N PHE A 81 11.07 6.08 7.87
CA PHE A 81 10.87 5.31 6.65
C PHE A 81 11.11 3.81 6.89
N GLY A 82 12.25 3.47 7.49
CA GLY A 82 12.58 2.08 7.83
C GLY A 82 11.54 1.43 8.74
N ARG A 83 11.10 2.15 9.80
CA ARG A 83 10.05 1.67 10.72
C ARG A 83 8.71 1.42 10.02
N LEU A 84 8.31 2.31 9.12
CA LEU A 84 7.07 2.13 8.34
C LEU A 84 7.15 0.93 7.42
N VAL A 85 8.26 0.75 6.71
CA VAL A 85 8.48 -0.42 5.84
C VAL A 85 8.42 -1.71 6.65
N ASP A 86 9.14 -1.78 7.77
CA ASP A 86 9.12 -2.96 8.64
C ASP A 86 7.70 -3.28 9.13
N ARG A 87 6.99 -2.27 9.61
CA ARG A 87 5.64 -2.44 10.14
C ARG A 87 4.63 -2.90 9.10
N ILE A 88 4.67 -2.33 7.91
CA ILE A 88 3.69 -2.64 6.84
C ILE A 88 4.02 -3.97 6.16
N PHE A 89 5.30 -4.26 5.89
CA PHE A 89 5.70 -5.38 5.05
C PHE A 89 6.30 -6.56 5.81
N CYS A 90 6.89 -6.37 6.99
CA CYS A 90 7.55 -7.44 7.73
C CYS A 90 6.72 -7.93 8.92
N GLN A 91 5.88 -7.08 9.52
CA GLN A 91 5.05 -7.45 10.67
C GLN A 91 3.62 -7.86 10.29
N TRP A 92 3.28 -7.87 9.00
CA TRP A 92 1.96 -8.29 8.55
C TRP A 92 1.71 -9.79 8.78
N ARG A 93 0.45 -10.13 8.96
CA ARG A 93 0.03 -11.53 9.15
C ARG A 93 -1.14 -11.84 8.24
N LEU A 94 -1.08 -13.01 7.60
CA LEU A 94 -2.21 -13.53 6.84
C LEU A 94 -3.37 -13.88 7.78
N LEU A 95 -4.58 -13.60 7.32
CA LEU A 95 -5.77 -14.06 8.01
C LEU A 95 -5.78 -15.59 8.07
N PRO A 96 -6.19 -16.20 9.19
CA PRO A 96 -6.35 -17.64 9.28
C PRO A 96 -7.43 -18.12 8.32
N GLY A 97 -7.28 -19.34 7.79
CA GLY A 97 -8.28 -19.96 6.93
C GLY A 97 -8.22 -19.60 5.44
N LEU A 98 -7.23 -18.81 5.00
CA LEU A 98 -7.03 -18.55 3.57
C LEU A 98 -6.65 -19.82 2.81
N CYS A 99 -7.30 -20.07 1.65
CA CYS A 99 -6.89 -21.13 0.74
C CYS A 99 -5.49 -20.87 0.16
N ALA A 100 -4.83 -21.94 -0.29
CA ALA A 100 -3.45 -21.87 -0.78
C ALA A 100 -3.24 -20.82 -1.90
N PRO A 101 -4.11 -20.71 -2.95
CA PRO A 101 -3.94 -19.73 -4.00
C PRO A 101 -4.04 -18.27 -3.51
N LEU A 102 -4.92 -17.98 -2.54
CA LEU A 102 -5.03 -16.63 -1.96
C LEU A 102 -3.80 -16.30 -1.12
N ARG A 103 -3.33 -17.26 -0.32
CA ARG A 103 -2.12 -17.10 0.48
C ARG A 103 -0.91 -16.77 -0.39
N GLU A 104 -0.71 -17.53 -1.46
CA GLU A 104 0.38 -17.30 -2.41
C GLU A 104 0.27 -15.92 -3.06
N ARG A 105 -0.93 -15.50 -3.45
CA ARG A 105 -1.19 -14.18 -4.01
C ARG A 105 -0.74 -13.06 -3.07
N TYR A 106 -1.19 -13.08 -1.81
CA TYR A 106 -0.84 -12.07 -0.82
C TYR A 106 0.66 -12.07 -0.51
N GLN A 107 1.29 -13.24 -0.38
CA GLN A 107 2.73 -13.36 -0.17
C GLN A 107 3.52 -12.79 -1.33
N THR A 108 3.10 -13.08 -2.55
CA THR A 108 3.76 -12.57 -3.77
C THR A 108 3.55 -11.06 -3.89
N ALA A 109 2.34 -10.55 -3.66
CA ALA A 109 2.05 -9.12 -3.69
C ALA A 109 2.92 -8.35 -2.69
N ASN A 110 2.99 -8.82 -1.45
CA ASN A 110 3.83 -8.21 -0.41
C ASN A 110 5.31 -8.19 -0.82
N ARG A 111 5.85 -9.32 -1.33
CA ARG A 111 7.25 -9.41 -1.77
C ARG A 111 7.57 -8.44 -2.90
N VAL A 112 6.71 -8.37 -3.93
CA VAL A 112 6.90 -7.44 -5.07
C VAL A 112 6.81 -6.00 -4.59
N ALA A 113 5.82 -5.67 -3.78
CA ALA A 113 5.67 -4.34 -3.21
C ALA A 113 6.87 -3.95 -2.33
N LEU A 114 7.35 -4.85 -1.46
CA LEU A 114 8.54 -4.60 -0.62
C LEU A 114 9.78 -4.32 -1.47
N ASN A 115 10.01 -5.07 -2.54
CA ASN A 115 11.14 -4.83 -3.44
C ASN A 115 11.05 -3.46 -4.11
N PHE A 116 9.86 -3.06 -4.53
CA PHE A 116 9.64 -1.73 -5.10
C PHE A 116 9.82 -0.62 -4.08
N VAL A 117 9.24 -0.71 -2.89
CA VAL A 117 9.27 0.38 -1.91
C VAL A 117 10.67 0.65 -1.37
N ARG A 118 11.56 -0.33 -1.35
CA ARG A 118 12.99 -0.12 -1.01
C ARG A 118 13.64 0.92 -1.91
N ARG A 119 13.18 1.08 -3.16
CA ARG A 119 13.67 2.09 -4.10
C ARG A 119 13.19 3.50 -3.77
N LEU A 120 12.14 3.62 -2.94
CA LEU A 120 11.64 4.92 -2.46
C LEU A 120 12.52 5.52 -1.37
N GLU A 121 13.41 4.73 -0.76
CA GLU A 121 14.29 5.22 0.31
C GLU A 121 15.14 6.40 -0.17
N ARG A 122 15.69 6.31 -1.38
CA ARG A 122 16.55 7.36 -1.93
C ARG A 122 15.83 8.73 -2.05
N PRO A 123 14.68 8.86 -2.73
CA PRO A 123 13.97 10.13 -2.79
C PRO A 123 13.42 10.58 -1.43
N VAL A 124 13.08 9.67 -0.52
CA VAL A 124 12.63 10.01 0.84
C VAL A 124 13.78 10.61 1.64
N ARG A 125 14.94 9.95 1.70
CA ARG A 125 16.14 10.47 2.40
C ARG A 125 16.63 11.80 1.84
N ALA A 126 16.47 12.01 0.54
CA ALA A 126 16.83 13.26 -0.13
C ALA A 126 15.77 14.38 0.02
N GLY A 127 14.65 14.14 0.72
CA GLY A 127 13.55 15.10 0.84
C GLY A 127 12.89 15.49 -0.49
N GLN A 128 13.01 14.63 -1.51
CA GLN A 128 12.57 14.91 -2.88
C GLN A 128 11.12 14.47 -3.12
N LEU A 129 10.15 15.23 -2.63
CA LEU A 129 8.72 14.91 -2.80
C LEU A 129 8.32 14.72 -4.28
N GLY A 130 8.83 15.59 -5.17
CA GLY A 130 8.58 15.47 -6.61
C GLY A 130 9.14 14.16 -7.19
N GLY A 131 10.31 13.72 -6.74
CA GLY A 131 10.93 12.45 -7.09
C GLY A 131 10.10 11.27 -6.60
N LEU A 132 9.70 11.29 -5.33
CA LEU A 132 8.82 10.28 -4.74
C LEU A 132 7.51 10.14 -5.54
N ARG A 133 6.80 11.24 -5.78
CA ARG A 133 5.54 11.24 -6.54
C ARG A 133 5.70 10.71 -7.96
N ARG A 134 6.80 11.01 -8.64
CA ARG A 134 7.08 10.52 -10.00
C ARG A 134 7.23 9.00 -10.00
N VAL A 135 7.98 8.45 -9.07
CA VAL A 135 8.20 6.99 -8.96
C VAL A 135 6.90 6.28 -8.62
N LEU A 136 6.12 6.80 -7.66
CA LEU A 136 4.80 6.25 -7.30
C LEU A 136 3.82 6.28 -8.48
N ARG A 137 3.73 7.40 -9.22
CA ARG A 137 2.86 7.50 -10.40
C ARG A 137 3.24 6.52 -11.51
N ARG A 138 4.54 6.29 -11.72
CA ARG A 138 5.02 5.30 -12.69
C ARG A 138 4.56 3.89 -12.30
N PHE A 139 4.66 3.54 -11.02
CA PHE A 139 4.20 2.25 -10.51
C PHE A 139 2.67 2.10 -10.62
N TRP A 140 1.92 3.15 -10.26
CA TRP A 140 0.47 3.18 -10.39
C TRP A 140 -0.01 2.94 -11.83
N GLY A 141 0.65 3.54 -12.82
CA GLY A 141 0.28 3.44 -14.22
C GLY A 141 0.72 2.14 -14.91
N ALA A 142 1.56 1.33 -14.26
CA ALA A 142 2.08 0.08 -14.80
C ALA A 142 1.08 -1.08 -14.60
N ASP A 143 1.01 -2.00 -15.56
CA ASP A 143 0.39 -3.31 -15.40
C ASP A 143 1.26 -4.23 -14.54
N MET A 144 0.84 -5.49 -14.33
CA MET A 144 1.59 -6.41 -13.47
C MET A 144 3.01 -6.68 -13.97
N ALA A 145 3.21 -6.80 -15.29
CA ALA A 145 4.54 -7.02 -15.87
C ALA A 145 5.45 -5.81 -15.59
N GLY A 146 4.97 -4.61 -15.85
CA GLY A 146 5.69 -3.37 -15.55
C GLY A 146 5.95 -3.18 -14.05
N LYS A 147 5.05 -3.61 -13.17
CA LYS A 147 5.27 -3.59 -11.71
C LYS A 147 6.40 -4.54 -11.29
N LEU A 148 6.48 -5.73 -11.89
CA LEU A 148 7.58 -6.67 -11.67
C LEU A 148 8.92 -6.06 -12.10
N GLU A 149 8.99 -5.48 -13.29
CA GLU A 149 10.20 -4.79 -13.77
C GLU A 149 10.61 -3.64 -12.83
N LEU A 150 9.64 -2.82 -12.41
CA LEU A 150 9.89 -1.72 -11.49
C LEU A 150 10.32 -2.20 -10.09
N ALA A 151 9.91 -3.37 -9.69
CA ALA A 151 10.34 -4.01 -8.44
C ALA A 151 11.70 -4.71 -8.59
N GLY A 152 12.16 -5.02 -9.81
CA GLY A 152 13.34 -5.83 -10.06
C GLY A 152 13.11 -7.29 -9.67
N ALA A 153 11.90 -7.78 -9.87
CA ALA A 153 11.46 -9.13 -9.52
C ALA A 153 11.29 -9.99 -10.78
#